data_15d9f28fe0ac352e2efaf851526636bd
#
_entry.id   15d9f28fe0ac352e2efaf851526636bd
#
_cell.length_a   1.000
_cell.length_b   1.000
_cell.length_c   1.000
_cell.angle_alpha   90.00
_cell.angle_beta   90.00
_cell.angle_gamma   90.00
#
_symmetry.space_group_name_H-M   'P 1'
#
loop_
_entity.id
_entity.type
_entity.pdbx_description
1 polymer ?
#
loop_
_entity_poly.entity_id
_entity_poly.type
_entity_poly.pdbx_seq_one_letter_code
_entity_poly.pdbx_strand_id
1 'polypeptide(L)'
;MKLKPNKEKNSIASALKDIYSMENDAVQTSISIDVNGCVNLEGFKKLVDYRNDKIIIETRQRRVYIYGDDLTILGCSKHNAVCSGKIVRIELFENEV
;
A
#
# COMPACT_ATOMS: atom_id res chain seq x y z
N MET A 1 1.68 -11.41 21.48
CA MET A 1 1.86 -10.85 21.59
C MET A 1 1.76 -10.39 21.54
N LYS A 2 1.38 -10.63 21.58
CA LYS A 2 1.25 -9.96 21.66
C LYS A 2 1.46 -9.16 21.58
N LEU A 3 1.37 -9.28 21.60
CA LEU A 3 1.54 -8.30 21.77
C LEU A 3 1.18 -7.79 22.34
N LYS A 4 1.05 -7.88 22.81
CA LYS A 4 0.82 -7.27 23.38
C LYS A 4 1.08 -6.66 23.75
N PRO A 5 1.08 -6.71 23.97
CA PRO A 5 1.12 -6.02 24.30
C PRO A 5 1.14 -5.39 24.61
N ASN A 6 1.30 -5.50 24.71
CA ASN A 6 1.27 -4.72 25.02
C ASN A 6 1.07 -3.62 25.37
N LYS A 7 1.58 -3.36 25.99
CA LYS A 7 0.85 -2.31 26.37
C LYS A 7 1.59 -1.05 26.27
N GLU A 8 2.76 -0.94 26.66
CA GLU A 8 3.50 0.23 26.48
C GLU A 8 3.79 0.44 25.04
N LYS A 9 3.94 -0.57 24.33
CA LYS A 9 3.99 -0.49 22.95
C LYS A 9 2.77 0.09 22.40
N ASN A 10 1.67 -0.23 22.98
CA ASN A 10 0.40 0.29 22.55
C ASN A 10 0.32 1.75 22.77
N SER A 11 0.88 2.25 23.82
CA SER A 11 0.83 3.67 24.09
C SER A 11 1.58 4.44 23.03
N ILE A 12 2.72 3.96 22.63
CA ILE A 12 3.49 4.65 21.62
C ILE A 12 2.76 4.57 20.29
N ALA A 13 2.19 3.46 19.98
CA ALA A 13 1.46 3.32 18.76
C ALA A 13 0.27 4.25 18.73
N SER A 14 -0.40 4.41 19.83
CA SER A 14 -1.52 5.32 19.90
C SER A 14 -1.08 6.73 19.67
N ALA A 15 0.01 7.13 20.27
CA ALA A 15 0.50 8.47 20.08
C ALA A 15 0.87 8.73 18.63
N LEU A 16 1.48 7.78 17.98
CA LEU A 16 1.81 7.95 16.58
C LEU A 16 0.59 8.01 15.72
N LYS A 17 -0.42 7.23 16.03
CA LYS A 17 -1.66 7.29 15.31
C LYS A 17 -2.29 8.61 15.42
N ASP A 18 -2.30 9.18 16.59
CA ASP A 18 -2.89 10.49 16.81
C ASP A 18 -2.15 11.55 16.01
N ILE A 19 -0.86 11.48 15.96
CA ILE A 19 -0.09 12.42 15.18
C ILE A 19 -0.45 12.32 13.71
N TYR A 20 -0.52 11.14 13.18
CA TYR A 20 -0.89 10.98 11.80
C TYR A 20 -2.29 11.47 11.52
N SER A 21 -3.19 11.23 12.40
CA SER A 21 -4.54 11.71 12.23
C SER A 21 -4.58 13.19 12.20
N MET A 22 -3.78 13.82 13.00
CA MET A 22 -3.78 15.25 13.03
C MET A 22 -3.21 15.83 11.77
N GLU A 23 -2.49 15.06 11.01
CA GLU A 23 -1.99 15.58 9.81
C GLU A 23 -2.94 15.38 8.70
N ASN A 24 -4.11 15.86 8.90
CA ASN A 24 -5.10 16.06 7.92
C ASN A 24 -5.50 14.88 7.25
N ASP A 25 -5.64 13.90 7.91
CA ASP A 25 -6.24 12.83 7.33
C ASP A 25 -5.39 12.21 6.30
N ALA A 26 -4.16 12.38 6.34
CA ALA A 26 -3.34 11.78 5.38
C ALA A 26 -3.37 10.29 5.60
N VAL A 27 -3.80 9.55 4.64
CA VAL A 27 -3.82 8.14 4.71
C VAL A 27 -2.48 7.66 4.21
N GLN A 28 -1.79 6.87 5.01
CA GLN A 28 -0.50 6.40 4.61
C GLN A 28 -0.69 5.22 3.69
N THR A 29 -0.02 5.25 2.55
CA THR A 29 -0.09 4.14 1.62
C THR A 29 0.88 3.06 2.06
N SER A 30 0.42 1.84 2.07
CA SER A 30 1.31 0.74 2.38
C SER A 30 1.18 -0.36 1.34
N ILE A 31 2.27 -1.07 1.13
CA ILE A 31 2.32 -2.16 0.18
C ILE A 31 2.89 -3.36 0.93
N SER A 32 2.13 -4.44 0.95
CA SER A 32 2.57 -5.67 1.60
C SER A 32 2.63 -6.77 0.57
N ILE A 33 3.67 -7.55 0.59
CA ILE A 33 3.85 -8.63 -0.36
C ILE A 33 3.96 -9.93 0.39
N ASP A 34 3.12 -10.89 0.00
CA ASP A 34 3.14 -12.21 0.54
C ASP A 34 4.07 -13.05 -0.32
N VAL A 35 4.80 -13.96 0.25
CA VAL A 35 5.72 -14.79 -0.50
C VAL A 35 5.02 -15.63 -1.56
N ASN A 36 3.71 -15.80 -1.42
CA ASN A 36 2.95 -16.54 -2.42
C ASN A 36 2.51 -15.70 -3.59
N GLY A 37 2.88 -14.45 -3.63
CA GLY A 37 2.57 -13.61 -4.77
C GLY A 37 1.39 -12.71 -4.62
N CYS A 38 0.82 -12.61 -3.44
CA CYS A 38 -0.26 -11.66 -3.22
C CYS A 38 0.30 -10.34 -2.75
N VAL A 39 -0.23 -9.27 -3.29
CA VAL A 39 0.18 -7.93 -2.93
C VAL A 39 -1.02 -7.17 -2.42
N ASN A 40 -0.91 -6.61 -1.24
CA ASN A 40 -1.94 -5.75 -0.70
C ASN A 40 -1.51 -4.32 -0.85
N LEU A 41 -2.36 -3.53 -1.47
CA LEU A 41 -2.12 -2.09 -1.65
C LEU A 41 -3.17 -1.37 -0.85
N GLU A 42 -2.75 -0.56 0.12
CA GLU A 42 -3.69 0.12 0.99
C GLU A 42 -3.41 1.61 1.03
N GLY A 43 -4.45 2.39 0.97
CA GLY A 43 -4.32 3.83 1.17
C GLY A 43 -3.84 4.61 -0.03
N PHE A 44 -3.93 4.05 -1.22
CA PHE A 44 -3.49 4.81 -2.39
C PHE A 44 -4.57 5.81 -2.79
N LYS A 45 -4.18 6.79 -3.57
CA LYS A 45 -5.08 7.83 -4.00
C LYS A 45 -5.94 7.34 -5.15
N LYS A 46 -5.32 6.71 -6.12
CA LYS A 46 -6.06 6.16 -7.24
C LYS A 46 -5.23 5.14 -8.00
N LEU A 47 -5.93 4.29 -8.70
CA LEU A 47 -5.33 3.32 -9.59
C LEU A 47 -5.17 4.00 -10.94
N VAL A 48 -3.95 4.11 -11.43
CA VAL A 48 -3.68 4.83 -12.66
C VAL A 48 -3.75 3.92 -13.88
N ASP A 49 -3.20 2.72 -13.75
CA ASP A 49 -3.17 1.79 -14.88
C ASP A 49 -3.14 0.38 -14.35
N TYR A 50 -3.75 -0.52 -15.10
CA TYR A 50 -3.79 -1.93 -14.73
C TYR A 50 -3.65 -2.76 -15.99
N ARG A 51 -2.58 -3.52 -16.06
CA ARG A 51 -2.33 -4.44 -17.16
C ARG A 51 -1.83 -5.73 -16.54
N ASN A 52 -1.76 -6.77 -17.34
CA ASN A 52 -1.31 -8.04 -16.80
C ASN A 52 0.19 -8.05 -16.50
N ASP A 53 0.93 -7.07 -16.98
CA ASP A 53 2.38 -6.99 -16.70
C ASP A 53 2.74 -5.76 -15.88
N LYS A 54 1.79 -4.89 -15.58
CA LYS A 54 2.09 -3.65 -14.88
C LYS A 54 0.86 -3.09 -14.19
N ILE A 55 1.03 -2.66 -12.97
CA ILE A 55 -0.01 -1.94 -12.25
C ILE A 55 0.61 -0.67 -11.73
N ILE A 56 -0.08 0.44 -11.93
CA ILE A 56 0.41 1.74 -11.48
C ILE A 56 -0.60 2.34 -10.54
N ILE A 57 -0.18 2.70 -9.34
CA ILE A 57 -1.04 3.43 -8.43
C ILE A 57 -0.39 4.77 -8.10
N GLU A 58 -1.20 5.69 -7.72
CA GLU A 58 -0.74 7.00 -7.31
C GLU A 58 -1.06 7.19 -5.84
N THR A 59 -0.06 7.60 -5.07
CA THR A 59 -0.25 7.94 -3.67
C THR A 59 -0.14 9.44 -3.54
N ARG A 60 -0.21 9.96 -2.34
CA ARG A 60 -0.12 11.40 -2.16
C ARG A 60 1.23 11.95 -2.58
N GLN A 61 2.27 11.16 -2.41
CA GLN A 61 3.61 11.67 -2.65
C GLN A 61 4.34 10.96 -3.75
N ARG A 62 3.88 9.78 -4.14
CA ARG A 62 4.66 8.97 -5.07
C ARG A 62 3.76 8.23 -6.02
N ARG A 63 4.35 7.81 -7.12
CA ARG A 63 3.73 6.84 -7.98
C ARG A 63 4.43 5.52 -7.78
N VAL A 64 3.67 4.44 -7.75
CA VAL A 64 4.21 3.10 -7.54
C VAL A 64 3.92 2.28 -8.78
N TYR A 65 4.97 1.71 -9.34
CA TYR A 65 4.87 0.86 -10.51
C TYR A 65 5.17 -0.57 -10.06
N ILE A 66 4.26 -1.48 -10.31
CA ILE A 66 4.42 -2.88 -9.97
C ILE A 66 4.52 -3.65 -11.27
N TYR A 67 5.63 -4.32 -11.47
CA TYR A 67 5.88 -5.08 -12.69
C TYR A 67 5.88 -6.56 -12.39
N GLY A 68 5.32 -7.34 -13.27
CA GLY A 68 5.29 -8.78 -13.08
C GLY A 68 4.64 -9.49 -14.25
N ASP A 69 4.27 -10.74 -14.01
CA ASP A 69 3.60 -11.56 -14.99
C ASP A 69 2.25 -11.99 -14.46
N ASP A 70 1.27 -12.00 -15.31
CA ASP A 70 -0.10 -12.41 -14.96
C ASP A 70 -0.62 -11.68 -13.74
N LEU A 71 -0.38 -10.38 -13.69
CA LEU A 71 -0.89 -9.57 -12.60
C LEU A 71 -2.39 -9.47 -12.69
N THR A 72 -3.06 -9.73 -11.59
CA THR A 72 -4.52 -9.72 -11.56
C THR A 72 -4.98 -9.05 -10.27
N ILE A 73 -5.91 -8.13 -10.39
CA ILE A 73 -6.51 -7.53 -9.23
C ILE A 73 -7.64 -8.42 -8.78
N LEU A 74 -7.52 -8.98 -7.58
CA LEU A 74 -8.52 -9.89 -7.05
C LEU A 74 -9.65 -9.15 -6.36
N GLY A 75 -9.37 -7.99 -5.83
CA GLY A 75 -10.38 -7.19 -5.18
C GLY A 75 -9.91 -5.77 -5.11
N CYS A 76 -10.84 -4.84 -5.13
CA CYS A 76 -10.47 -3.43 -5.21
C CYS A 76 -11.56 -2.57 -4.60
N SER A 77 -11.15 -1.58 -3.84
CA SER A 77 -12.07 -0.55 -3.40
C SER A 77 -11.45 0.77 -3.83
N LYS A 78 -12.02 1.86 -3.36
CA LYS A 78 -11.57 3.16 -3.84
C LYS A 78 -10.09 3.40 -3.56
N HIS A 79 -9.61 2.93 -2.43
CA HIS A 79 -8.24 3.22 -2.01
C HIS A 79 -7.43 1.98 -1.65
N ASN A 80 -7.94 0.80 -1.93
CA ASN A 80 -7.26 -0.45 -1.56
C ASN A 80 -7.44 -1.47 -2.66
N ALA A 81 -6.46 -2.33 -2.80
CA ALA A 81 -6.55 -3.40 -3.80
C ALA A 81 -5.73 -4.59 -3.34
N VAL A 82 -6.16 -5.76 -3.77
CA VAL A 82 -5.42 -6.98 -3.54
C VAL A 82 -5.11 -7.56 -4.92
N CYS A 83 -3.85 -7.82 -5.17
CA CYS A 83 -3.40 -8.30 -6.46
C CYS A 83 -2.69 -9.63 -6.31
N SER A 84 -2.65 -10.39 -7.36
CA SER A 84 -1.86 -11.62 -7.39
C SER A 84 -1.05 -11.64 -8.66
N GLY A 85 -0.08 -12.55 -8.73
CA GLY A 85 0.73 -12.71 -9.91
C GLY A 85 2.18 -12.87 -9.51
N LYS A 86 3.03 -12.95 -10.51
CA LYS A 86 4.43 -13.10 -10.27
C LYS A 86 5.06 -11.73 -10.27
N ILE A 87 5.33 -11.21 -9.08
CA ILE A 87 5.89 -9.87 -8.95
C ILE A 87 7.38 -9.92 -9.25
N VAL A 88 7.81 -9.06 -10.16
CA VAL A 88 9.20 -9.01 -10.54
C VAL A 88 9.89 -7.81 -9.93
N ARG A 89 9.20 -6.69 -9.89
CA ARG A 89 9.86 -5.46 -9.45
C ARG A 89 8.81 -4.44 -9.02
N ILE A 90 9.15 -3.65 -8.04
CA ILE A 90 8.32 -2.53 -7.62
C ILE A 90 9.21 -1.29 -7.63
N GLU A 91 8.75 -0.23 -8.26
CA GLU A 91 9.49 1.02 -8.33
C GLU A 91 8.67 2.14 -7.75
N LEU A 92 9.32 3.01 -7.02
CA LEU A 92 8.69 4.17 -6.42
C LEU A 92 9.26 5.42 -7.05
N PHE A 93 8.38 6.25 -7.58
CA PHE A 93 8.80 7.51 -8.19
C PHE A 93 8.11 8.65 -7.47
N GLU A 94 8.76 9.77 -7.39
CA GLU A 94 8.11 10.94 -6.80
C GLU A 94 7.14 11.50 -7.80
N ASN A 95 6.01 11.97 -7.32
CA ASN A 95 5.03 12.59 -8.20
C ASN A 95 5.64 13.87 -8.75
N GLU A 96 5.32 14.14 -9.99
CA GLU A 96 5.69 15.41 -10.55
C GLU A 96 4.70 16.42 -10.16
N VAL A 97 5.11 17.57 -9.84
CA VAL A 97 4.20 18.58 -9.34
C VAL A 97 3.92 19.63 -10.36
#